data_dca7df16f03f67ae181eb9a08f01343f
#
_entry.id   dca7df16f03f67ae181eb9a08f01343f
#
_cell.length_a   1.000
_cell.length_b   1.000
_cell.length_c   1.000
_cell.angle_alpha   90.00
_cell.angle_beta   90.00
_cell.angle_gamma   90.00
#
_symmetry.space_group_name_H-M   'P 1'
#
loop_
_entity.id
_entity.type
_entity.pdbx_description
1 polymer ?
#
loop_
_entity_poly.entity_id
_entity_poly.type
_entity_poly.pdbx_seq_one_letter_code
_entity_poly.pdbx_strand_id
1 'polypeptide(L)' 'GDPAMSSIATWNVYPHDLRTRRIGNHYAIVLHILMDGDISLRQAHDKASEVEDLLRDHYGEETHVAVHVEPK' A
#
# COMPACT_ATOMS: atom_id res chain seq x y z
N GLY A 1 8.96 1.40 13.45
CA GLY A 1 7.93 0.92 12.56
C GLY A 1 8.52 0.34 11.29
N ASP A 2 7.66 -0.09 10.41
CA ASP A 2 8.06 -0.65 9.12
C ASP A 2 8.59 0.47 8.22
N PRO A 3 9.81 0.36 7.65
CA PRO A 3 10.33 1.38 6.73
C PRO A 3 9.45 1.65 5.53
N ALA A 4 8.75 0.63 5.00
CA ALA A 4 7.83 0.81 3.88
C ALA A 4 6.66 1.72 4.26
N MET A 5 6.13 1.58 5.48
CA MET A 5 5.04 2.42 5.98
C MET A 5 5.49 3.87 6.13
N SER A 6 6.72 4.11 6.60
CA SER A 6 7.25 5.47 6.71
C SER A 6 7.38 6.14 5.35
N SER A 7 7.82 5.40 4.33
CA SER A 7 7.93 5.93 2.97
C SER A 7 6.57 6.28 2.39
N ILE A 8 5.57 5.41 2.61
CA ILE A 8 4.21 5.64 2.12
C ILE A 8 3.63 6.92 2.73
N ALA A 9 3.88 7.15 4.01
CA ALA A 9 3.34 8.32 4.71
C ALA A 9 3.83 9.65 4.13
N THR A 10 5.00 9.67 3.46
CA THR A 10 5.52 10.91 2.85
C THR A 10 4.78 11.31 1.57
N TRP A 11 3.90 10.46 1.05
CA TRP A 11 3.20 10.70 -0.22
C TRP A 11 1.81 11.33 -0.04
N ASN A 12 1.53 11.90 1.12
CA ASN A 12 0.20 12.41 1.49
C ASN A 12 -0.89 11.34 1.47
N VAL A 13 -0.49 10.11 1.72
CA VAL A 13 -1.39 9.01 1.95
C VAL A 13 -1.18 8.54 3.39
N TYR A 14 -2.23 8.02 4.00
CA TYR A 14 -2.21 7.68 5.42
C TYR A 14 -2.51 6.18 5.57
N PRO A 15 -1.46 5.34 5.65
CA PRO A 15 -1.68 3.92 5.91
C PRO A 15 -2.23 3.75 7.33
N HIS A 16 -3.32 2.99 7.47
CA HIS A 16 -3.93 2.83 8.79
C HIS A 16 -4.13 1.37 9.19
N ASP A 17 -3.99 0.45 8.26
CA ASP A 17 -4.08 -0.97 8.59
C ASP A 17 -3.23 -1.75 7.60
N LEU A 18 -2.23 -2.43 8.11
CA LEU A 18 -1.36 -3.29 7.30
C LEU A 18 -1.43 -4.69 7.87
N ARG A 19 -1.84 -5.64 7.04
CA ARG A 19 -1.87 -7.04 7.43
C ARG A 19 -1.03 -7.85 6.48
N THR A 20 -0.16 -8.68 7.04
CA THR A 20 0.70 -9.55 6.27
C THR A 20 0.39 -11.00 6.62
N ARG A 21 0.48 -11.86 5.62
CA ARG A 21 0.27 -13.28 5.75
C ARG A 21 1.31 -14.01 4.94
N ARG A 22 1.86 -15.07 5.47
CA ARG A 22 2.76 -15.92 4.71
C ARG A 22 1.97 -17.10 4.16
N ILE A 23 2.07 -17.32 2.84
CA ILE A 23 1.44 -18.45 2.18
C ILE A 23 2.53 -19.20 1.43
N GLY A 24 2.98 -20.35 1.97
CA GLY A 24 4.11 -21.07 1.41
C GLY A 24 5.36 -20.19 1.43
N ASN A 25 5.92 -19.93 0.25
CA ASN A 25 7.12 -19.12 0.09
C ASN A 25 6.82 -17.65 -0.26
N HIS A 26 5.55 -17.27 -0.25
CA HIS A 26 5.12 -15.94 -0.67
C HIS A 26 4.43 -15.21 0.46
N TYR A 27 4.39 -13.88 0.32
CA TYR A 27 3.62 -13.05 1.24
C TYR A 27 2.35 -12.57 0.55
N ALA A 28 1.29 -12.47 1.33
CA ALA A 28 0.07 -11.77 0.93
C ALA A 28 -0.10 -10.59 1.87
N ILE A 29 -0.28 -9.41 1.30
CA ILE A 29 -0.37 -8.16 2.06
C ILE A 29 -1.66 -7.47 1.71
N VAL A 30 -2.38 -7.04 2.74
CA VAL A 30 -3.55 -6.18 2.60
C VAL A 30 -3.25 -4.88 3.33
N LEU A 31 -3.37 -3.77 2.62
CA LEU A 31 -3.11 -2.45 3.16
C LEU A 31 -4.32 -1.56 2.89
N HIS A 32 -4.78 -0.88 3.93
CA HIS A 32 -5.80 0.16 3.82
C HIS A 32 -5.10 1.50 3.92
N ILE A 33 -5.36 2.38 2.97
CA ILE A 33 -4.78 3.73 2.98
C ILE A 33 -5.89 4.76 2.86
N LEU A 34 -5.69 5.88 3.54
CA LEU A 34 -6.59 7.01 3.47
C LEU A 34 -5.99 8.05 2.54
N MET A 35 -6.81 8.57 1.66
CA MET A 35 -6.44 9.64 0.74
C MET A 35 -7.48 10.74 0.79
N ASP A 36 -7.10 11.96 0.41
CA ASP A 36 -8.06 13.05 0.29
C ASP A 36 -9.14 12.68 -0.72
N GLY A 37 -10.40 12.88 -0.34
CA GLY A 37 -11.53 12.59 -1.22
C GLY A 37 -11.59 13.47 -2.46
N ASP A 38 -10.85 14.57 -2.47
CA ASP A 38 -10.81 15.54 -3.57
C ASP A 38 -9.86 15.15 -4.70
N ILE A 39 -9.01 14.15 -4.51
CA ILE A 39 -8.08 13.75 -5.57
C ILE A 39 -8.83 12.99 -6.66
N SER A 40 -8.30 13.06 -7.88
CA SER A 40 -8.91 12.35 -9.01
C SER A 40 -8.74 10.84 -8.83
N LEU A 41 -9.60 10.09 -9.52
CA LEU A 41 -9.48 8.64 -9.54
C LEU A 41 -8.13 8.20 -10.10
N ARG A 42 -7.63 8.90 -11.12
CA ARG A 42 -6.32 8.60 -11.68
C ARG A 42 -5.20 8.79 -10.66
N GLN A 43 -5.24 9.91 -9.91
CA GLN A 43 -4.25 10.17 -8.87
C GLN A 43 -4.30 9.10 -7.78
N ALA A 44 -5.49 8.72 -7.36
CA ALA A 44 -5.65 7.67 -6.36
C ALA A 44 -5.09 6.34 -6.87
N HIS A 45 -5.39 6.00 -8.12
CA HIS A 45 -4.89 4.78 -8.74
C HIS A 45 -3.36 4.78 -8.85
N ASP A 46 -2.78 5.89 -9.29
CA ASP A 46 -1.33 6.00 -9.44
C ASP A 46 -0.61 5.85 -8.10
N LYS A 47 -1.15 6.47 -7.06
CA LYS A 47 -0.59 6.35 -5.72
C LYS A 47 -0.72 4.91 -5.18
N ALA A 48 -1.85 4.27 -5.42
CA ALA A 48 -2.04 2.88 -5.02
C ALA A 48 -1.04 1.96 -5.73
N SER A 49 -0.79 2.19 -7.01
CA SER A 49 0.19 1.42 -7.78
C SER A 49 1.60 1.62 -7.25
N GLU A 50 1.96 2.85 -6.89
CA GLU A 50 3.27 3.13 -6.30
C GLU A 50 3.43 2.41 -4.96
N VAL A 51 2.39 2.38 -4.15
CA VAL A 51 2.39 1.65 -2.88
C VAL A 51 2.57 0.16 -3.12
N GLU A 52 1.87 -0.41 -4.10
CA GLU A 52 2.03 -1.82 -4.44
C GLU A 52 3.47 -2.13 -4.86
N ASP A 53 4.05 -1.29 -5.70
CA ASP A 53 5.43 -1.48 -6.16
C ASP A 53 6.41 -1.39 -5.00
N LEU A 54 6.21 -0.45 -4.10
CA LEU A 54 7.04 -0.31 -2.90
C LEU A 54 6.98 -1.57 -2.03
N LEU A 55 5.79 -2.12 -1.84
CA LEU A 55 5.61 -3.30 -1.02
C LEU A 55 6.23 -4.53 -1.68
N ARG A 56 6.10 -4.67 -3.00
CA ARG A 56 6.74 -5.77 -3.72
C ARG A 56 8.26 -5.65 -3.69
N ASP A 57 8.78 -4.44 -3.78
CA ASP A 57 10.21 -4.19 -3.67
C ASP A 57 10.75 -4.57 -2.29
N HIS A 58 9.99 -4.31 -1.26
CA HIS A 58 10.38 -4.60 0.12
C HIS A 58 10.23 -6.08 0.48
N TYR A 59 9.15 -6.72 0.05
CA TYR A 59 8.81 -8.09 0.44
C TYR A 59 9.08 -9.14 -0.63
N GLY A 60 9.35 -8.74 -1.85
CA GLY A 60 9.61 -9.62 -2.98
C GLY A 60 8.59 -9.46 -4.09
N GLU A 61 9.02 -9.68 -5.33
CA GLU A 61 8.18 -9.46 -6.52
C GLU A 61 6.97 -10.39 -6.59
N GLU A 62 7.05 -11.55 -5.95
CA GLU A 62 5.97 -12.53 -5.95
C GLU A 62 4.93 -12.26 -4.87
N THR A 63 5.10 -11.17 -4.13
CA THR A 63 4.15 -10.79 -3.08
C THR A 63 2.80 -10.42 -3.70
N HIS A 64 1.75 -11.00 -3.14
CA HIS A 64 0.39 -10.64 -3.51
C HIS A 64 -0.02 -9.42 -2.68
N VAL A 65 -0.34 -8.32 -3.33
CA VAL A 65 -0.67 -7.07 -2.65
C VAL A 65 -2.08 -6.63 -3.00
N ALA A 66 -2.88 -6.36 -2.00
CA ALA A 66 -4.19 -5.73 -2.15
C ALA A 66 -4.18 -4.40 -1.41
N VAL A 67 -4.38 -3.31 -2.12
CA VAL A 67 -4.44 -1.97 -1.55
C VAL A 67 -5.86 -1.46 -1.64
N HIS A 68 -6.44 -1.15 -0.49
CA HIS A 68 -7.78 -0.59 -0.39
C HIS A 68 -7.67 0.90 -0.10
N VAL A 69 -8.18 1.72 -1.01
CA VAL A 69 -8.16 3.16 -0.87
C VAL A 69 -9.49 3.63 -0.29
N GLU A 70 -9.41 4.42 0.75
CA GLU A 70 -10.59 4.97 1.42
C GLU A 70 -10.47 6.49 1.49
N PRO A 71 -11.57 7.22 1.37
CA PRO A 71 -11.54 8.68 1.55
C PRO A 71 -11.22 9.02 2.99
N LYS A 72 -10.46 10.05 3.11
CA LYS A 72 -10.01 10.57 4.39
C LYS A 72 -11.14 11.30 5.12
#